data_f9d8aa7b015f5aa215d35360b9cd205e
#
_entry.id   f9d8aa7b015f5aa215d35360b9cd205e
#
_cell.length_a   1.000
_cell.length_b   1.000
_cell.length_c   1.000
_cell.angle_alpha   90.00
_cell.angle_beta   90.00
_cell.angle_gamma   90.00
#
_symmetry.space_group_name_H-M   'P 1'
#
loop_
_entity.id
_entity.type
_entity.pdbx_description
1 polymer ?
#
loop_
_entity_poly.entity_id
_entity_poly.type
_entity_poly.pdbx_seq_one_letter_code
_entity_poly.pdbx_strand_id
1 'polypeptide(L)'
;ISKKEAEERAREYLEKVGLAPRVEKQYPSHLSGGQQQRVAIARALAMHPDVMLFDEPTSALDPELVGEVLKVMQKLAEEGRTMIVVTHEMGFARNVSNHVMFLHQGRTEEEGDPKEVLVRPQSERLKQFLSGSLK
;
A
#
# COMPACT_ATOMS: atom_id res chain seq x y z
N ILE A 1 6.01 26.28 10.54
CA ILE A 1 5.34 25.80 11.76
C ILE A 1 6.34 25.68 12.90
N SER A 2 5.86 25.72 14.13
CA SER A 2 6.71 25.57 15.30
C SER A 2 7.18 24.13 15.47
N LYS A 3 8.26 23.94 16.23
CA LYS A 3 8.77 22.61 16.56
C LYS A 3 7.69 21.76 17.26
N LYS A 4 6.94 22.38 18.18
CA LYS A 4 5.85 21.70 18.90
C LYS A 4 4.77 21.21 17.94
N GLU A 5 4.34 22.07 17.01
CA GLU A 5 3.34 21.70 16.01
C GLU A 5 3.84 20.57 15.09
N ALA A 6 5.11 20.62 14.70
CA ALA A 6 5.71 19.59 13.88
C ALA A 6 5.73 18.24 14.59
N GLU A 7 6.09 18.23 15.88
CA GLU A 7 6.10 17.02 16.69
C GLU A 7 4.69 16.44 16.88
N GLU A 8 3.70 17.29 17.11
CA GLU A 8 2.31 16.87 17.26
C GLU A 8 1.78 16.24 15.97
N ARG A 9 2.08 16.84 14.80
CA ARG A 9 1.71 16.27 13.50
C ARG A 9 2.40 14.94 13.25
N ALA A 10 3.68 14.85 13.60
CA ALA A 10 4.42 13.61 13.44
C ALA A 10 3.77 12.48 14.24
N ARG A 11 3.40 12.74 15.49
CA ARG A 11 2.71 11.77 16.34
C ARG A 11 1.37 11.34 15.75
N GLU A 12 0.60 12.31 15.26
CA GLU A 12 -0.70 12.05 14.64
C GLU A 12 -0.57 11.10 13.46
N TYR A 13 0.40 11.34 12.57
CA TYR A 13 0.59 10.48 11.40
C TYR A 13 1.16 9.11 11.76
N LEU A 14 2.05 9.03 12.75
CA LEU A 14 2.55 7.74 13.23
C LEU A 14 1.42 6.91 13.84
N GLU A 15 0.55 7.53 14.61
CA GLU A 15 -0.62 6.87 15.18
C GLU A 15 -1.57 6.40 14.07
N LYS A 16 -1.76 7.21 13.05
CA LYS A 16 -2.62 6.90 11.91
C LYS A 16 -2.17 5.65 11.16
N VAL A 17 -0.87 5.41 11.09
CA VAL A 17 -0.33 4.21 10.46
C VAL A 17 -0.14 3.05 11.44
N GLY A 18 -0.69 3.19 12.65
CA GLY A 18 -0.74 2.11 13.63
C GLY A 18 0.55 1.87 14.39
N LEU A 19 1.42 2.88 14.52
CA LEU A 19 2.66 2.76 15.25
C LEU A 19 2.51 3.26 16.69
N ALA A 20 3.16 2.54 17.62
CA ALA A 20 3.16 2.92 19.04
C ALA A 20 3.94 4.23 19.26
N PRO A 21 3.55 5.07 20.24
CA PRO A 21 4.23 6.34 20.52
C PRO A 21 5.74 6.23 20.72
N ARG A 22 6.22 5.12 21.26
CA ARG A 22 7.66 4.92 21.49
C ARG A 22 8.50 4.93 20.21
N VAL A 23 7.87 4.65 19.06
CA VAL A 23 8.55 4.59 17.76
C VAL A 23 9.09 5.95 17.34
N GLU A 24 8.46 7.04 17.77
CA GLU A 24 8.82 8.39 17.35
C GLU A 24 10.28 8.76 17.68
N LYS A 25 10.85 8.13 18.68
CA LYS A 25 12.22 8.40 19.14
C LYS A 25 13.23 7.32 18.74
N GLN A 26 12.79 6.33 17.97
CA GLN A 26 13.68 5.26 17.50
C GLN A 26 14.30 5.61 16.14
N TYR A 27 15.50 5.11 15.93
CA TYR A 27 16.17 5.22 14.63
C TYR A 27 15.63 4.13 13.69
N PRO A 28 15.70 4.35 12.35
CA PRO A 28 15.24 3.35 11.39
C PRO A 28 15.81 1.96 11.60
N SER A 29 17.08 1.87 12.02
CA SER A 29 17.73 0.58 12.28
C SER A 29 17.09 -0.22 13.42
N HIS A 30 16.30 0.43 14.29
CA HIS A 30 15.63 -0.21 15.41
C HIS A 30 14.21 -0.67 15.06
N LEU A 31 13.75 -0.42 13.84
CA LEU A 31 12.40 -0.74 13.41
C LEU A 31 12.39 -1.98 12.54
N SER A 32 11.29 -2.75 12.62
CA SER A 32 11.06 -3.85 11.68
C SER A 32 10.83 -3.29 10.27
N GLY A 33 10.93 -4.15 9.24
CA GLY A 33 10.65 -3.75 7.87
C GLY A 33 9.24 -3.19 7.69
N GLY A 34 8.24 -3.79 8.32
CA GLY A 34 6.87 -3.31 8.29
C GLY A 34 6.70 -1.97 8.99
N GLN A 35 7.39 -1.77 10.12
CA GLN A 35 7.38 -0.49 10.83
C GLN A 35 8.04 0.61 9.98
N GLN A 36 9.19 0.31 9.36
CA GLN A 36 9.87 1.25 8.46
C GLN A 36 8.97 1.65 7.30
N GLN A 37 8.25 0.68 6.72
CA GLN A 37 7.34 0.95 5.62
C GLN A 37 6.19 1.84 6.07
N ARG A 38 5.63 1.60 7.25
CA ARG A 38 4.56 2.45 7.80
C ARG A 38 5.05 3.87 8.10
N VAL A 39 6.29 4.02 8.56
CA VAL A 39 6.89 5.35 8.74
C VAL A 39 7.01 6.06 7.40
N ALA A 40 7.41 5.35 6.34
CA ALA A 40 7.48 5.93 5.00
C ALA A 40 6.11 6.42 4.52
N ILE A 41 5.05 5.67 4.80
CA ILE A 41 3.67 6.08 4.47
C ILE A 41 3.29 7.33 5.27
N ALA A 42 3.58 7.35 6.57
CA ALA A 42 3.30 8.51 7.43
C ALA A 42 4.02 9.77 6.92
N ARG A 43 5.28 9.62 6.49
CA ARG A 43 6.06 10.73 5.94
C ARG A 43 5.43 11.27 4.66
N ALA A 44 4.95 10.40 3.79
CA ALA A 44 4.25 10.81 2.58
C ALA A 44 2.94 11.55 2.91
N LEU A 45 2.17 11.04 3.88
CA LEU A 45 0.93 11.67 4.32
C LEU A 45 1.15 13.08 4.89
N ALA A 46 2.29 13.29 5.56
CA ALA A 46 2.60 14.58 6.16
C ALA A 46 2.73 15.71 5.13
N MET A 47 2.91 15.39 3.88
CA MET A 47 2.98 16.36 2.78
C MET A 47 1.60 16.74 2.23
N HIS A 48 0.53 16.15 2.76
CA HIS A 48 -0.86 16.34 2.31
C HIS A 48 -1.01 16.11 0.80
N PRO A 49 -0.63 14.93 0.28
CA PRO A 49 -0.65 14.68 -1.15
C PRO A 49 -2.07 14.52 -1.69
N ASP A 50 -2.29 14.96 -2.94
CA ASP A 50 -3.54 14.70 -3.64
C ASP A 50 -3.59 13.26 -4.16
N VAL A 51 -2.43 12.71 -4.54
CA VAL A 51 -2.29 11.34 -5.04
C VAL A 51 -1.12 10.69 -4.32
N MET A 52 -1.33 9.46 -3.84
CA MET A 52 -0.27 8.66 -3.24
C MET A 52 0.12 7.53 -4.19
N LEU A 53 1.42 7.32 -4.36
CA LEU A 53 1.97 6.28 -5.21
C LEU A 53 2.65 5.21 -4.34
N PHE A 54 2.28 3.95 -4.54
CA PHE A 54 2.87 2.81 -3.83
C PHE A 54 3.47 1.87 -4.88
N ASP A 55 4.77 1.66 -4.81
CA ASP A 55 5.46 0.76 -5.73
C ASP A 55 5.92 -0.49 -4.98
N GLU A 56 5.14 -1.55 -5.09
CA GLU A 56 5.38 -2.83 -4.42
C GLU A 56 5.70 -2.67 -2.93
N PRO A 57 4.79 -2.07 -2.14
CA PRO A 57 5.09 -1.69 -0.75
C PRO A 57 5.33 -2.86 0.19
N THR A 58 4.97 -4.08 -0.21
CA THR A 58 5.12 -5.28 0.63
C THR A 58 6.12 -6.29 0.07
N SER A 59 6.73 -6.03 -1.09
CA SER A 59 7.56 -7.02 -1.78
C SER A 59 8.82 -7.44 -1.02
N ALA A 60 9.39 -6.54 -0.22
CA ALA A 60 10.60 -6.80 0.55
C ALA A 60 10.32 -7.23 2.00
N LEU A 61 9.06 -7.45 2.35
CA LEU A 61 8.66 -7.79 3.71
C LEU A 61 8.46 -9.30 3.90
N ASP A 62 8.74 -9.78 5.10
CA ASP A 62 8.34 -11.11 5.51
C ASP A 62 6.82 -11.24 5.46
N PRO A 63 6.27 -12.41 5.08
CA PRO A 63 4.82 -12.59 4.97
C PRO A 63 4.02 -12.17 6.20
N GLU A 64 4.58 -12.37 7.39
CA GLU A 64 3.91 -12.00 8.64
C GLU A 64 3.80 -10.49 8.85
N LEU A 65 4.61 -9.69 8.14
CA LEU A 65 4.59 -8.22 8.24
C LEU A 65 3.71 -7.56 7.18
N VAL A 66 3.36 -8.28 6.14
CA VAL A 66 2.60 -7.76 5.00
C VAL A 66 1.22 -7.25 5.42
N GLY A 67 0.51 -8.00 6.25
CA GLY A 67 -0.86 -7.69 6.64
C GLY A 67 -1.03 -6.33 7.30
N GLU A 68 -0.07 -5.92 8.12
CA GLU A 68 -0.14 -4.63 8.82
C GLU A 68 -0.02 -3.45 7.86
N VAL A 69 0.86 -3.56 6.86
CA VAL A 69 1.03 -2.53 5.83
C VAL A 69 -0.23 -2.45 4.97
N LEU A 70 -0.77 -3.60 4.55
CA LEU A 70 -2.00 -3.63 3.74
C LEU A 70 -3.19 -3.04 4.49
N LYS A 71 -3.29 -3.25 5.80
CA LYS A 71 -4.35 -2.64 6.63
C LYS A 71 -4.29 -1.13 6.61
N VAL A 72 -3.08 -0.56 6.72
CA VAL A 72 -2.90 0.89 6.65
C VAL A 72 -3.35 1.41 5.29
N MET A 73 -2.95 0.75 4.21
CA MET A 73 -3.33 1.15 2.86
C MET A 73 -4.84 1.03 2.66
N GLN A 74 -5.47 -0.01 3.19
CA GLN A 74 -6.92 -0.19 3.12
C GLN A 74 -7.64 0.95 3.83
N LYS A 75 -7.18 1.34 5.02
CA LYS A 75 -7.74 2.47 5.76
C LYS A 75 -7.66 3.76 4.97
N LEU A 76 -6.52 4.01 4.32
CA LEU A 76 -6.35 5.20 3.48
C LEU A 76 -7.33 5.20 2.31
N ALA A 77 -7.55 4.05 1.70
CA ALA A 77 -8.53 3.91 0.62
C ALA A 77 -9.95 4.18 1.12
N GLU A 78 -10.31 3.68 2.30
CA GLU A 78 -11.61 3.91 2.91
C GLU A 78 -11.86 5.39 3.23
N GLU A 79 -10.80 6.14 3.48
CA GLU A 79 -10.88 7.59 3.68
C GLU A 79 -11.12 8.37 2.38
N GLY A 80 -11.15 7.68 1.23
CA GLY A 80 -11.37 8.31 -0.06
C GLY A 80 -10.12 8.88 -0.71
N ARG A 81 -8.93 8.49 -0.26
CA ARG A 81 -7.68 8.98 -0.83
C ARG A 81 -7.45 8.38 -2.21
N THR A 82 -6.93 9.20 -3.12
CA THR A 82 -6.55 8.75 -4.46
C THR A 82 -5.19 8.08 -4.39
N MET A 83 -5.14 6.82 -4.80
CA MET A 83 -3.93 6.01 -4.70
C MET A 83 -3.70 5.22 -5.99
N ILE A 84 -2.44 5.15 -6.41
CA ILE A 84 -2.01 4.26 -7.48
C ILE A 84 -1.05 3.25 -6.82
N VAL A 85 -1.36 1.96 -6.93
CA VAL A 85 -0.63 0.91 -6.24
C VAL A 85 -0.14 -0.13 -7.24
N VAL A 86 1.17 -0.36 -7.26
CA VAL A 86 1.75 -1.48 -8.00
C VAL A 86 1.97 -2.60 -6.99
N THR A 87 1.35 -3.75 -7.19
CA THR A 87 1.38 -4.82 -6.19
C THR A 87 1.16 -6.19 -6.81
N HIS A 88 1.67 -7.21 -6.14
CA HIS A 88 1.37 -8.62 -6.41
C HIS A 88 0.34 -9.19 -5.43
N GLU A 89 -0.15 -8.37 -4.52
CA GLU A 89 -1.13 -8.78 -3.51
C GLU A 89 -2.53 -8.75 -4.13
N MET A 90 -2.92 -9.87 -4.73
CA MET A 90 -4.16 -9.94 -5.52
C MET A 90 -5.42 -9.86 -4.68
N GLY A 91 -5.40 -10.41 -3.48
CA GLY A 91 -6.52 -10.27 -2.56
C GLY A 91 -6.78 -8.82 -2.19
N PHE A 92 -5.71 -8.08 -1.90
CA PHE A 92 -5.80 -6.65 -1.61
C PHE A 92 -6.32 -5.88 -2.84
N ALA A 93 -5.74 -6.13 -4.02
CA ALA A 93 -6.16 -5.47 -5.25
C ALA A 93 -7.64 -5.71 -5.53
N ARG A 94 -8.11 -6.96 -5.39
CA ARG A 94 -9.50 -7.30 -5.65
C ARG A 94 -10.47 -6.62 -4.68
N ASN A 95 -10.12 -6.55 -3.40
CA ASN A 95 -11.03 -6.10 -2.36
C ASN A 95 -11.00 -4.59 -2.12
N VAL A 96 -9.90 -3.92 -2.43
CA VAL A 96 -9.70 -2.52 -2.06
C VAL A 96 -9.75 -1.58 -3.26
N SER A 97 -9.23 -2.00 -4.41
CA SER A 97 -9.20 -1.13 -5.59
C SER A 97 -10.56 -1.01 -6.26
N ASN A 98 -10.75 0.08 -7.01
CA ASN A 98 -11.92 0.30 -7.83
C ASN A 98 -11.61 0.22 -9.33
N HIS A 99 -10.33 0.11 -9.68
CA HIS A 99 -9.90 -0.07 -11.06
C HIS A 99 -8.53 -0.77 -11.05
N VAL A 100 -8.36 -1.81 -11.84
CA VAL A 100 -7.08 -2.51 -11.98
C VAL A 100 -6.62 -2.49 -13.42
N MET A 101 -5.30 -2.45 -13.58
CA MET A 101 -4.64 -2.52 -14.88
C MET A 101 -3.57 -3.61 -14.80
N PHE A 102 -3.67 -4.60 -15.67
CA PHE A 102 -2.62 -5.61 -15.81
C PHE A 102 -1.66 -5.19 -16.91
N LEU A 103 -0.40 -4.98 -16.53
CA LEU A 103 0.62 -4.52 -17.45
C LEU A 103 1.50 -5.67 -17.90
N HIS A 104 1.79 -5.72 -19.20
CA HIS A 104 2.67 -6.73 -19.78
C HIS A 104 3.44 -6.12 -20.94
N GLN A 105 4.77 -6.27 -20.90
CA GLN A 105 5.68 -5.75 -21.92
C GLN A 105 5.44 -4.25 -22.22
N GLY A 106 5.27 -3.47 -21.17
CA GLY A 106 5.10 -2.02 -21.31
C GLY A 106 3.74 -1.58 -21.81
N ARG A 107 2.77 -2.47 -21.89
CA ARG A 107 1.41 -2.18 -22.37
C ARG A 107 0.36 -2.62 -21.37
N THR A 108 -0.80 -1.99 -21.43
CA THR A 108 -1.97 -2.45 -20.68
C THR A 108 -2.59 -3.63 -21.41
N GLU A 109 -2.46 -4.81 -20.83
CA GLU A 109 -2.99 -6.06 -21.38
C GLU A 109 -4.49 -6.19 -21.13
N GLU A 110 -4.92 -5.84 -19.92
CA GLU A 110 -6.34 -5.88 -19.53
C GLU A 110 -6.55 -4.89 -18.41
N GLU A 111 -7.71 -4.23 -18.38
CA GLU A 111 -8.06 -3.30 -17.31
C GLU A 111 -9.58 -3.24 -17.09
N GLY A 112 -9.97 -2.81 -15.91
CA GLY A 112 -11.38 -2.65 -15.56
C GLY A 112 -11.67 -2.85 -14.09
N ASP A 113 -12.91 -3.23 -13.78
CA ASP A 113 -13.35 -3.53 -12.42
C ASP A 113 -12.57 -4.72 -11.88
N PRO A 114 -11.98 -4.62 -10.68
CA PRO A 114 -11.21 -5.73 -10.10
C PRO A 114 -12.00 -7.03 -9.94
N LYS A 115 -13.30 -6.95 -9.70
CA LYS A 115 -14.13 -8.14 -9.54
C LYS A 115 -14.40 -8.84 -10.86
N GLU A 116 -14.23 -8.16 -11.97
CA GLU A 116 -14.30 -8.76 -13.30
C GLU A 116 -12.91 -9.19 -13.77
N VAL A 117 -11.93 -8.27 -13.75
CA VAL A 117 -10.59 -8.51 -14.29
C VAL A 117 -9.83 -9.58 -13.51
N LEU A 118 -9.92 -9.57 -12.17
CA LEU A 118 -9.18 -10.49 -11.33
C LEU A 118 -9.92 -11.81 -11.03
N VAL A 119 -11.21 -11.85 -11.29
CA VAL A 119 -12.02 -13.06 -11.05
C VAL A 119 -12.29 -13.79 -12.36
N ARG A 120 -12.59 -13.06 -13.42
CA ARG A 120 -12.92 -13.61 -14.74
C ARG A 120 -12.04 -12.97 -15.82
N PRO A 121 -10.71 -13.15 -15.75
CA PRO A 121 -9.82 -12.55 -16.73
C PRO A 121 -10.07 -13.06 -18.14
N GLN A 122 -9.95 -12.18 -19.12
CA GLN A 122 -10.09 -12.52 -20.53
C GLN A 122 -8.74 -12.85 -21.16
N SER A 123 -7.67 -12.16 -20.73
CA SER A 123 -6.32 -12.37 -21.21
C SER A 123 -5.74 -13.70 -20.73
N GLU A 124 -5.21 -14.50 -21.63
CA GLU A 124 -4.51 -15.73 -21.27
C GLU A 124 -3.29 -15.46 -20.40
N ARG A 125 -2.58 -14.35 -20.66
CA ARG A 125 -1.42 -13.95 -19.86
C ARG A 125 -1.83 -13.63 -18.43
N LEU A 126 -2.94 -12.91 -18.25
CA LEU A 126 -3.46 -12.59 -16.92
C LEU A 126 -3.91 -13.86 -16.19
N LYS A 127 -4.57 -14.78 -16.88
CA LYS A 127 -4.95 -16.07 -16.29
C LYS A 127 -3.74 -16.82 -15.76
N GLN A 128 -2.65 -16.83 -16.51
CA GLN A 128 -1.40 -17.48 -16.10
C GLN A 128 -0.79 -16.78 -14.89
N PHE A 129 -0.79 -15.45 -14.90
CA PHE A 129 -0.27 -14.65 -13.80
C PHE A 129 -1.04 -14.91 -12.50
N LEU A 130 -2.37 -14.88 -12.56
CA LEU A 130 -3.22 -15.12 -11.39
C LEU A 130 -3.08 -16.55 -10.86
N SER A 131 -2.96 -17.52 -11.74
CA SER A 131 -2.73 -18.92 -11.37
C SER A 131 -1.43 -19.08 -10.59
N GLY A 132 -0.36 -18.42 -11.02
CA GLY A 132 0.92 -18.41 -10.32
C GLY A 132 0.88 -17.67 -9.00
N SER A 133 0.14 -16.55 -8.94
CA SER A 133 0.07 -15.69 -7.75
C SER A 133 -0.78 -16.28 -6.63
N LEU A 134 -1.68 -17.21 -6.93
CA LEU A 134 -2.57 -17.84 -5.95
C LEU A 134 -2.00 -19.10 -5.31
N LYS A 135 -0.81 -19.48 -5.68
CA LYS A 135 -0.15 -20.65 -5.12
C LYS A 135 0.54 -20.38 -3.79
#